data_e2255f42e340c7cea0edaf08dc21f953
#
_entry.id   e2255f42e340c7cea0edaf08dc21f953
#
_cell.length_a   1.000
_cell.length_b   1.000
_cell.length_c   1.000
_cell.angle_alpha   90.00
_cell.angle_beta   90.00
_cell.angle_gamma   90.00
#
_symmetry.space_group_name_H-M   'P 1'
#
loop_
_entity.id
_entity.type
_entity.pdbx_description
1 polymer ?
#
loop_
_entity_poly.entity_id
_entity_poly.type
_entity_poly.pdbx_seq_one_letter_code
_entity_poly.pdbx_strand_id
1 'polypeptide(L)'
;MKMTLWLLGIMVMSGLWGCTPAYQRVGTEVSLVPVTYQLTLSTSTPQSAFEQFTRFASHHQKLVLTQPITFDYSSPRGEKAAKKAQRYLLNLGVESQNIQRRSTVLEDGDWRVSVVSYHIKPEACHLVKIADVRQNKTGCVVTQNRWLSKVRPERGLSHEEGKY
;
A
#
# COMPACT_ATOMS: atom_id res chain seq x y z
N MET A 1 -43.12 21.75 -44.83
CA MET A 1 -42.39 20.51 -44.58
C MET A 1 -40.98 20.74 -43.96
N LYS A 2 -40.16 21.73 -44.37
CA LYS A 2 -38.83 21.98 -43.80
C LYS A 2 -38.84 22.46 -42.36
N MET A 3 -39.83 23.24 -41.97
CA MET A 3 -39.97 23.82 -40.61
C MET A 3 -40.37 22.80 -39.52
N THR A 4 -41.15 21.83 -39.91
CA THR A 4 -41.54 20.72 -39.00
C THR A 4 -40.43 19.76 -38.71
N LEU A 5 -39.52 19.52 -39.66
CA LEU A 5 -38.31 18.70 -39.42
C LEU A 5 -37.32 19.35 -38.46
N TRP A 6 -37.22 20.68 -38.49
CA TRP A 6 -36.34 21.47 -37.60
C TRP A 6 -36.84 21.44 -36.16
N LEU A 7 -38.13 21.53 -35.93
CA LEU A 7 -38.74 21.44 -34.62
C LEU A 7 -38.61 20.03 -34.00
N LEU A 8 -38.72 18.98 -34.77
CA LEU A 8 -38.45 17.62 -34.31
C LEU A 8 -36.98 17.39 -33.91
N GLY A 9 -36.04 17.96 -34.63
CA GLY A 9 -34.60 17.87 -34.29
C GLY A 9 -34.24 18.54 -32.96
N ILE A 10 -34.86 19.66 -32.64
CA ILE A 10 -34.64 20.39 -31.37
C ILE A 10 -35.23 19.62 -30.20
N MET A 11 -36.38 18.97 -30.38
CA MET A 11 -37.05 18.21 -29.32
C MET A 11 -36.30 16.92 -28.94
N VAL A 12 -35.59 16.30 -29.87
CA VAL A 12 -34.74 15.11 -29.62
C VAL A 12 -33.45 15.49 -28.89
N MET A 13 -32.88 16.66 -29.18
CA MET A 13 -31.63 17.10 -28.51
C MET A 13 -31.81 17.51 -27.06
N SER A 14 -32.99 17.98 -26.62
CA SER A 14 -33.28 18.34 -25.25
C SER A 14 -33.50 17.16 -24.31
N GLY A 15 -33.73 15.95 -24.83
CA GLY A 15 -33.92 14.73 -24.02
C GLY A 15 -32.66 14.06 -23.50
N LEU A 16 -31.45 14.50 -23.93
CA LEU A 16 -30.17 13.89 -23.58
C LEU A 16 -29.47 14.48 -22.35
N TRP A 17 -30.06 15.43 -21.70
CA TRP A 17 -29.53 15.91 -20.40
C TRP A 17 -29.97 14.95 -19.28
N GLY A 18 -29.42 13.73 -19.34
CA GLY A 18 -29.50 12.80 -18.25
C GLY A 18 -28.78 13.35 -17.04
N CYS A 19 -29.51 13.76 -16.03
CA CYS A 19 -28.95 14.03 -14.71
C CYS A 19 -28.29 12.75 -14.20
N THR A 20 -26.96 12.66 -14.30
CA THR A 20 -26.22 11.71 -13.50
C THR A 20 -26.27 12.21 -12.06
N PRO A 21 -26.94 11.53 -11.12
CA PRO A 21 -26.85 11.90 -9.72
C PRO A 21 -25.38 11.86 -9.34
N ALA A 22 -24.82 12.98 -8.88
CA ALA A 22 -23.51 13.02 -8.29
C ALA A 22 -23.54 12.16 -7.02
N TYR A 23 -23.24 10.87 -7.20
CA TYR A 23 -23.13 9.93 -6.09
C TYR A 23 -21.87 10.29 -5.33
N GLN A 24 -21.99 11.16 -4.34
CA GLN A 24 -20.93 11.39 -3.36
C GLN A 24 -20.70 10.08 -2.63
N ARG A 25 -19.70 9.32 -3.08
CA ARG A 25 -19.19 8.18 -2.33
C ARG A 25 -18.55 8.73 -1.07
N VAL A 26 -19.31 8.77 0.00
CA VAL A 26 -18.71 8.97 1.33
C VAL A 26 -17.90 7.71 1.60
N GLY A 27 -16.60 7.78 1.32
CA GLY A 27 -15.66 6.69 1.60
C GLY A 27 -15.60 6.47 3.11
N THR A 28 -15.45 5.24 3.54
CA THR A 28 -15.12 4.93 4.94
C THR A 28 -13.70 5.43 5.19
N GLU A 29 -13.53 6.28 6.18
CA GLU A 29 -12.21 6.74 6.59
C GLU A 29 -11.39 5.55 7.10
N VAL A 30 -10.20 5.35 6.53
CA VAL A 30 -9.32 4.23 6.86
C VAL A 30 -8.00 4.77 7.34
N SER A 31 -7.65 4.44 8.57
CA SER A 31 -6.35 4.77 9.14
C SER A 31 -5.35 3.65 8.85
N LEU A 32 -4.18 4.01 8.31
CA LEU A 32 -3.06 3.10 8.10
C LEU A 32 -2.01 3.31 9.20
N VAL A 33 -1.69 2.24 9.90
CA VAL A 33 -0.65 2.25 10.94
C VAL A 33 0.59 1.53 10.40
N PRO A 34 1.72 2.23 10.17
CA PRO A 34 2.95 1.59 9.76
C PRO A 34 3.57 0.80 10.92
N VAL A 35 3.98 -0.44 10.65
CA VAL A 35 4.76 -1.28 11.55
C VAL A 35 6.06 -1.61 10.87
N THR A 36 7.18 -1.23 11.49
CA THR A 36 8.52 -1.45 10.95
C THR A 36 9.17 -2.64 11.65
N TYR A 37 9.55 -3.64 10.86
CA TYR A 37 10.39 -4.75 11.29
C TYR A 37 11.80 -4.45 10.85
N GLN A 38 12.74 -4.39 11.78
CA GLN A 38 14.13 -4.05 11.47
C GLN A 38 15.12 -4.98 12.18
N LEU A 39 16.25 -5.22 11.52
CA LEU A 39 17.38 -5.95 12.06
C LEU A 39 18.66 -5.18 11.73
N THR A 40 19.41 -4.78 12.74
CA THR A 40 20.70 -4.12 12.61
C THR A 40 21.82 -5.13 12.87
N LEU A 41 22.83 -5.12 12.03
CA LEU A 41 23.88 -6.14 11.99
C LEU A 41 25.26 -5.48 11.88
N SER A 42 26.26 -6.08 12.57
CA SER A 42 27.65 -5.71 12.43
C SER A 42 28.36 -6.61 11.41
N THR A 43 29.33 -6.06 10.73
CA THR A 43 30.20 -6.81 9.80
C THR A 43 31.46 -7.37 10.47
N SER A 44 31.60 -7.28 11.79
CA SER A 44 32.71 -7.88 12.55
C SER A 44 32.76 -9.40 12.40
N THR A 45 31.58 -10.06 12.33
CA THR A 45 31.41 -11.49 12.07
C THR A 45 30.47 -11.70 10.88
N PRO A 46 30.96 -11.59 9.63
CA PRO A 46 30.11 -11.53 8.44
C PRO A 46 29.23 -12.76 8.23
N GLN A 47 29.70 -13.95 8.63
CA GLN A 47 28.94 -15.19 8.50
C GLN A 47 27.76 -15.21 9.47
N SER A 48 28.01 -14.92 10.74
CA SER A 48 26.95 -14.84 11.77
C SER A 48 25.92 -13.76 11.44
N ALA A 49 26.36 -12.61 10.95
CA ALA A 49 25.46 -11.55 10.48
C ALA A 49 24.54 -12.01 9.34
N PHE A 50 25.09 -12.75 8.39
CA PHE A 50 24.31 -13.30 7.28
C PHE A 50 23.32 -14.38 7.73
N GLU A 51 23.71 -15.25 8.68
CA GLU A 51 22.81 -16.24 9.28
C GLU A 51 21.68 -15.61 10.07
N GLN A 52 21.93 -14.51 10.80
CA GLN A 52 20.89 -13.75 11.48
C GLN A 52 19.93 -13.12 10.47
N PHE A 53 20.45 -12.57 9.38
CA PHE A 53 19.63 -12.04 8.29
C PHE A 53 18.76 -13.12 7.64
N THR A 54 19.30 -14.29 7.34
CA THR A 54 18.51 -15.39 6.73
C THR A 54 17.42 -15.90 7.67
N ARG A 55 17.68 -15.96 8.98
CA ARG A 55 16.65 -16.28 9.98
C ARG A 55 15.55 -15.21 10.04
N PHE A 56 15.93 -13.92 10.01
CA PHE A 56 14.99 -12.83 9.93
C PHE A 56 14.10 -12.92 8.68
N ALA A 57 14.73 -13.14 7.50
CA ALA A 57 14.01 -13.27 6.23
C ALA A 57 13.05 -14.46 6.22
N SER A 58 13.43 -15.62 6.78
CA SER A 58 12.57 -16.78 6.88
C SER A 58 11.43 -16.59 7.89
N HIS A 59 11.70 -15.97 9.04
CA HIS A 59 10.67 -15.69 10.05
C HIS A 59 9.62 -14.70 9.53
N HIS A 60 10.03 -13.74 8.73
CA HIS A 60 9.16 -12.71 8.13
C HIS A 60 8.91 -12.94 6.64
N GLN A 61 8.95 -14.19 6.17
CA GLN A 61 8.90 -14.53 4.74
C GLN A 61 7.76 -13.86 3.99
N LYS A 62 6.55 -13.88 4.52
CA LYS A 62 5.39 -13.24 3.89
C LYS A 62 5.60 -11.74 3.68
N LEU A 63 6.14 -11.04 4.69
CA LEU A 63 6.41 -9.60 4.61
C LEU A 63 7.53 -9.31 3.61
N VAL A 64 8.62 -10.08 3.69
CA VAL A 64 9.77 -9.93 2.81
C VAL A 64 9.40 -10.10 1.33
N LEU A 65 8.50 -11.03 1.01
CA LEU A 65 8.05 -11.27 -0.37
C LEU A 65 7.07 -10.20 -0.89
N THR A 66 6.34 -9.51 0.00
CA THR A 66 5.23 -8.65 -0.43
C THR A 66 5.44 -7.16 -0.16
N GLN A 67 6.32 -6.80 0.78
CA GLN A 67 6.48 -5.42 1.23
C GLN A 67 7.79 -4.79 0.74
N PRO A 68 7.90 -3.45 0.72
CA PRO A 68 9.15 -2.76 0.43
C PRO A 68 10.22 -3.06 1.47
N ILE A 69 11.43 -3.35 1.01
CA ILE A 69 12.60 -3.65 1.83
C ILE A 69 13.63 -2.56 1.61
N THR A 70 14.17 -2.04 2.69
CA THR A 70 15.27 -1.09 2.65
C THR A 70 16.48 -1.66 3.36
N PHE A 71 17.64 -1.57 2.70
CA PHE A 71 18.95 -1.83 3.28
C PHE A 71 19.67 -0.49 3.50
N ASP A 72 19.88 -0.13 4.74
CA ASP A 72 20.69 1.02 5.14
C ASP A 72 22.10 0.52 5.50
N TYR A 73 23.15 1.24 5.10
CA TYR A 73 24.54 0.88 5.42
C TYR A 73 25.39 2.12 5.65
N SER A 74 26.32 2.02 6.59
CA SER A 74 27.22 3.13 7.02
C SER A 74 28.68 2.94 6.55
N SER A 75 29.02 1.78 6.02
CA SER A 75 30.39 1.46 5.65
C SER A 75 30.48 0.68 4.34
N PRO A 76 31.65 0.66 3.65
CA PRO A 76 31.85 -0.17 2.46
C PRO A 76 31.70 -1.68 2.73
N ARG A 77 31.98 -2.13 3.97
CA ARG A 77 31.73 -3.52 4.38
C ARG A 77 30.24 -3.79 4.52
N GLY A 78 29.50 -2.85 5.14
CA GLY A 78 28.05 -2.88 5.22
C GLY A 78 27.39 -2.91 3.84
N GLU A 79 27.89 -2.12 2.88
CA GLU A 79 27.40 -2.15 1.50
C GLU A 79 27.57 -3.54 0.85
N LYS A 80 28.75 -4.17 1.02
CA LYS A 80 28.98 -5.52 0.49
C LYS A 80 28.01 -6.54 1.12
N ALA A 81 27.77 -6.44 2.43
CA ALA A 81 26.83 -7.29 3.14
C ALA A 81 25.40 -7.07 2.63
N ALA A 82 24.94 -5.82 2.49
CA ALA A 82 23.64 -5.47 1.94
C ALA A 82 23.47 -5.98 0.49
N LYS A 83 24.50 -5.88 -0.36
CA LYS A 83 24.47 -6.46 -1.73
C LYS A 83 24.34 -7.98 -1.71
N LYS A 84 25.01 -8.67 -0.78
CA LYS A 84 24.87 -10.12 -0.61
C LYS A 84 23.47 -10.49 -0.16
N ALA A 85 22.93 -9.78 0.81
CA ALA A 85 21.57 -9.96 1.31
C ALA A 85 20.52 -9.69 0.23
N GLN A 86 20.69 -8.63 -0.57
CA GLN A 86 19.81 -8.35 -1.72
C GLN A 86 19.79 -9.50 -2.72
N ARG A 87 20.96 -10.04 -3.10
CA ARG A 87 21.01 -11.19 -4.02
C ARG A 87 20.30 -12.42 -3.47
N TYR A 88 20.41 -12.66 -2.17
CA TYR A 88 19.67 -13.74 -1.51
C TYR A 88 18.16 -13.54 -1.64
N LEU A 89 17.65 -12.31 -1.40
CA LEU A 89 16.21 -12.02 -1.52
C LEU A 89 15.71 -12.14 -2.97
N LEU A 90 16.50 -11.68 -3.94
CA LEU A 90 16.16 -11.86 -5.37
C LEU A 90 16.04 -13.35 -5.74
N ASN A 91 16.93 -14.19 -5.21
CA ASN A 91 16.86 -15.64 -5.41
C ASN A 91 15.65 -16.29 -4.72
N LEU A 92 15.13 -15.68 -3.65
CA LEU A 92 13.87 -16.09 -3.02
C LEU A 92 12.62 -15.63 -3.78
N GLY A 93 12.78 -14.82 -4.84
CA GLY A 93 11.68 -14.32 -5.65
C GLY A 93 11.16 -12.93 -5.25
N VAL A 94 11.88 -12.20 -4.41
CA VAL A 94 11.54 -10.80 -4.12
C VAL A 94 11.76 -9.95 -5.37
N GLU A 95 10.78 -9.14 -5.75
CA GLU A 95 10.89 -8.24 -6.90
C GLU A 95 11.95 -7.17 -6.64
N SER A 96 12.81 -6.91 -7.64
CA SER A 96 13.90 -5.94 -7.53
C SER A 96 13.42 -4.51 -7.21
N GLN A 97 12.25 -4.12 -7.71
CA GLN A 97 11.63 -2.83 -7.45
C GLN A 97 11.20 -2.63 -5.99
N ASN A 98 11.04 -3.72 -5.24
CA ASN A 98 10.70 -3.67 -3.81
C ASN A 98 11.95 -3.57 -2.92
N ILE A 99 13.17 -3.61 -3.48
CA ILE A 99 14.40 -3.55 -2.73
C ILE A 99 15.13 -2.24 -2.99
N GLN A 100 15.36 -1.48 -1.92
CA GLN A 100 16.13 -0.24 -1.95
C GLN A 100 17.39 -0.37 -1.10
N ARG A 101 18.47 0.28 -1.51
CA ARG A 101 19.71 0.41 -0.74
C ARG A 101 20.05 1.87 -0.57
N ARG A 102 20.41 2.26 0.66
CA ARG A 102 20.74 3.65 1.01
C ARG A 102 22.00 3.69 1.85
N SER A 103 22.91 4.58 1.50
CA SER A 103 24.02 4.94 2.38
C SER A 103 23.51 5.94 3.40
N THR A 104 23.69 5.64 4.70
CA THR A 104 23.26 6.51 5.80
C THR A 104 24.11 6.27 7.03
N VAL A 105 24.13 7.22 7.94
CA VAL A 105 24.78 7.04 9.23
C VAL A 105 23.89 6.15 10.09
N LEU A 106 24.45 5.08 10.65
CA LEU A 106 23.81 4.20 11.61
C LEU A 106 24.45 4.43 12.98
N GLU A 107 23.62 4.56 14.00
CA GLU A 107 24.09 4.68 15.39
C GLU A 107 24.70 3.36 15.86
N ASP A 108 24.08 2.24 15.47
CA ASP A 108 24.51 0.89 15.81
C ASP A 108 24.69 0.04 14.56
N GLY A 109 25.77 -0.78 14.54
CA GLY A 109 26.06 -1.73 13.47
C GLY A 109 26.57 -1.09 12.18
N ASP A 110 26.77 -1.92 11.17
CA ASP A 110 27.32 -1.50 9.87
C ASP A 110 26.26 -1.47 8.78
N TRP A 111 25.20 -2.23 8.95
CA TRP A 111 24.08 -2.27 8.04
C TRP A 111 22.79 -2.73 8.73
N ARG A 112 21.66 -2.28 8.19
CA ARG A 112 20.32 -2.55 8.71
C ARG A 112 19.42 -2.97 7.56
N VAL A 113 18.59 -3.97 7.80
CA VAL A 113 17.45 -4.30 6.95
C VAL A 113 16.16 -3.84 7.64
N SER A 114 15.28 -3.22 6.88
CA SER A 114 13.98 -2.75 7.37
C SER A 114 12.90 -3.15 6.38
N VAL A 115 11.78 -3.66 6.91
CA VAL A 115 10.57 -3.98 6.16
C VAL A 115 9.41 -3.24 6.81
N VAL A 116 8.69 -2.43 6.05
CA VAL A 116 7.54 -1.67 6.55
C VAL A 116 6.27 -2.36 6.08
N SER A 117 5.39 -2.69 7.01
CA SER A 117 4.05 -3.21 6.74
C SER A 117 3.00 -2.25 7.26
N TYR A 118 1.92 -2.06 6.51
CA TYR A 118 0.83 -1.18 6.91
C TYR A 118 -0.35 -2.00 7.40
N HIS A 119 -0.73 -1.77 8.65
CA HIS A 119 -1.93 -2.35 9.23
C HIS A 119 -3.09 -1.40 9.10
N ILE A 120 -4.20 -1.91 8.60
CA ILE A 120 -5.45 -1.16 8.47
C ILE A 120 -6.13 -1.16 9.83
N LYS A 121 -6.42 0.04 10.36
CA LYS A 121 -7.30 0.24 11.49
C LYS A 121 -8.65 0.72 10.94
N PRO A 122 -9.61 -0.19 10.75
CA PRO A 122 -10.91 0.19 10.25
C PRO A 122 -11.69 0.93 11.31
N GLU A 123 -12.51 1.89 10.89
CA GLU A 123 -13.52 2.46 11.76
C GLU A 123 -14.60 1.41 12.06
N ALA A 124 -15.13 1.42 13.30
CA ALA A 124 -16.19 0.49 13.67
C ALA A 124 -17.48 0.78 12.88
N CYS A 125 -17.92 -0.20 12.10
CA CYS A 125 -19.19 -0.08 11.39
C CYS A 125 -20.36 -0.18 12.37
N HIS A 126 -21.21 0.83 12.39
CA HIS A 126 -22.46 0.78 13.15
C HIS A 126 -23.45 -0.18 12.49
N LEU A 127 -24.20 -0.91 13.30
CA LEU A 127 -25.32 -1.73 12.82
C LEU A 127 -26.36 -0.83 12.16
N VAL A 128 -26.61 -1.07 10.87
CA VAL A 128 -27.60 -0.31 10.10
C VAL A 128 -28.99 -0.78 10.51
N LYS A 129 -29.79 0.12 11.09
CA LYS A 129 -31.22 -0.12 11.32
C LYS A 129 -31.98 0.17 10.02
N ILE A 130 -33.14 -0.47 9.84
CA ILE A 130 -33.97 -0.30 8.62
C ILE A 130 -34.33 1.19 8.41
N ALA A 131 -34.49 1.97 9.48
CA ALA A 131 -34.74 3.41 9.43
C ALA A 131 -33.56 4.22 8.83
N ASP A 132 -32.32 3.70 8.93
CA ASP A 132 -31.10 4.41 8.52
C ASP A 132 -30.71 4.13 7.06
N VAL A 133 -31.42 3.24 6.37
CA VAL A 133 -31.12 2.84 4.97
C VAL A 133 -31.15 4.03 4.01
N ARG A 134 -31.92 5.06 4.34
CA ARG A 134 -31.99 6.30 3.54
C ARG A 134 -30.80 7.25 3.77
N GLN A 135 -29.97 7.05 4.80
CA GLN A 135 -28.88 7.96 5.19
C GLN A 135 -27.50 7.55 4.64
N ASN A 136 -27.43 6.85 3.51
CA ASN A 136 -26.20 6.57 2.74
C ASN A 136 -25.00 5.94 3.50
N LYS A 137 -25.20 5.38 4.68
CA LYS A 137 -24.13 4.65 5.41
C LYS A 137 -24.09 3.16 5.09
N THR A 138 -24.82 2.75 4.04
CA THR A 138 -24.80 1.38 3.53
C THR A 138 -23.48 1.13 2.81
N GLY A 139 -22.75 0.08 3.20
CA GLY A 139 -21.50 -0.31 2.53
C GLY A 139 -20.26 -0.23 3.42
N CYS A 140 -20.36 0.24 4.66
CA CYS A 140 -19.23 0.30 5.60
C CYS A 140 -18.51 -1.06 5.71
N VAL A 141 -19.24 -2.14 5.98
CA VAL A 141 -18.68 -3.50 6.12
C VAL A 141 -18.02 -3.98 4.82
N VAL A 142 -18.64 -3.70 3.68
CA VAL A 142 -18.10 -4.10 2.37
C VAL A 142 -16.80 -3.33 2.07
N THR A 143 -16.79 -2.03 2.32
CA THR A 143 -15.61 -1.18 2.14
C THR A 143 -14.50 -1.60 3.09
N GLN A 144 -14.81 -1.87 4.35
CA GLN A 144 -13.88 -2.38 5.35
C GLN A 144 -13.24 -3.69 4.89
N ASN A 145 -14.04 -4.68 4.49
CA ASN A 145 -13.53 -5.96 4.01
C ASN A 145 -12.66 -5.81 2.75
N ARG A 146 -13.02 -4.90 1.85
CA ARG A 146 -12.22 -4.56 0.68
C ARG A 146 -10.85 -4.00 1.06
N TRP A 147 -10.77 -3.15 2.07
CA TRP A 147 -9.50 -2.63 2.57
C TRP A 147 -8.68 -3.71 3.27
N LEU A 148 -9.29 -4.50 4.15
CA LEU A 148 -8.63 -5.58 4.89
C LEU A 148 -8.06 -6.69 3.96
N SER A 149 -8.60 -6.84 2.76
CA SER A 149 -8.10 -7.82 1.78
C SER A 149 -6.89 -7.34 0.98
N LYS A 150 -6.50 -6.05 1.09
CA LYS A 150 -5.35 -5.52 0.35
C LYS A 150 -4.04 -5.98 0.99
N VAL A 151 -3.13 -6.51 0.16
CA VAL A 151 -1.76 -6.87 0.58
C VAL A 151 -0.91 -5.62 0.79
N ARG A 152 -1.14 -4.58 0.00
CA ARG A 152 -0.44 -3.30 0.04
C ARG A 152 -1.44 -2.15 0.05
N PRO A 153 -2.05 -1.87 1.22
CA PRO A 153 -3.10 -0.87 1.33
C PRO A 153 -2.60 0.57 1.08
N GLU A 154 -1.33 0.85 1.34
CA GLU A 154 -0.70 2.15 1.12
C GLU A 154 -0.76 2.60 -0.36
N ARG A 155 -0.70 1.65 -1.30
CA ARG A 155 -0.83 1.95 -2.73
C ARG A 155 -2.24 2.41 -3.13
N GLY A 156 -3.23 2.11 -2.31
CA GLY A 156 -4.61 2.53 -2.56
C GLY A 156 -4.88 3.99 -2.18
N LEU A 157 -4.06 4.60 -1.32
CA LEU A 157 -4.22 5.98 -0.88
C LEU A 157 -3.50 6.97 -1.83
N SER A 158 -2.39 6.57 -2.43
CA SER A 158 -1.59 7.43 -3.31
C SER A 158 -2.32 7.86 -4.61
N HIS A 159 -3.44 7.22 -4.95
CA HIS A 159 -4.25 7.56 -6.13
C HIS A 159 -5.36 8.59 -5.84
N GLU A 160 -5.66 8.90 -4.60
CA GLU A 160 -6.74 9.85 -4.26
C GLU A 160 -6.26 11.30 -4.09
N GLU A 161 -4.96 11.54 -3.87
CA GLU A 161 -4.40 12.90 -3.75
C GLU A 161 -4.23 13.66 -5.07
N GLY A 162 -4.53 13.05 -6.20
CA GLY A 162 -4.31 13.63 -7.54
C GLY A 162 -5.55 14.09 -8.29
N LYS A 163 -6.75 14.11 -7.67
CA LYS A 163 -7.99 14.43 -8.38
C LYS A 163 -8.97 15.25 -7.54
N TYR A 164 -8.60 16.49 -7.27
CA TYR A 164 -9.56 17.55 -6.97
C TYR A 164 -9.07 18.86 -7.61
#